data_e7fa6f4f39fa47a1b6b5b182a59c9bdc
#
_entry.id   e7fa6f4f39fa47a1b6b5b182a59c9bdc
#
_cell.length_a   1.000
_cell.length_b   1.000
_cell.length_c   1.000
_cell.angle_alpha   90.00
_cell.angle_beta   90.00
_cell.angle_gamma   90.00
#
_symmetry.space_group_name_H-M   'P 1'
#
loop_
_entity.id
_entity.type
_entity.pdbx_description
1 polymer ?
#
loop_
_entity_poly.entity_id
_entity_poly.type
_entity_poly.pdbx_seq_one_letter_code
_entity_poly.pdbx_strand_id
1 'polypeptide(L)'
;YQGAATGVGGIVRDIMAMGARPIAVMDQLRFGPADAADTKRVLPGVVEGIGGYGNCLGLPNIGGETVFDESYAGNPLVNALCVGTLKVEDLKLAFASGTGNKVMLFGSRTGLDGIGGVSVLASDTFEDGAERKLPAVQVGDPFAEKVLIECCLDLYHAGVVVGIQDLGGAGLACATSELAASGDGGMEINLDEVPLRAEHMTAAEILASESQERMCAVVAPENVERFREICAHWDVTCAEIGEVTTGQHLVIRHQGEVVVDAPAGTIADEAPVYERPYARPEWQDKLQDFGGVDHAPLGDALLQLVASPALCSRDFITNQYDRYVRGNTVQS
;
A
#
# COMPACT_ATOMS: atom_id res chain seq x y z
N TYR A 1 -8.35 -7.22 -10.68
CA TYR A 1 -6.94 -7.39 -10.97
C TYR A 1 -6.11 -6.27 -10.34
N GLN A 2 -6.28 -5.02 -10.79
CA GLN A 2 -5.41 -3.90 -10.38
C GLN A 2 -5.46 -3.61 -8.87
N GLY A 3 -6.62 -3.64 -8.23
CA GLY A 3 -6.71 -3.46 -6.78
C GLY A 3 -5.94 -4.51 -5.98
N ALA A 4 -5.95 -5.77 -6.43
CA ALA A 4 -5.18 -6.83 -5.80
C ALA A 4 -3.67 -6.69 -6.07
N ALA A 5 -3.30 -6.34 -7.30
CA ALA A 5 -1.91 -6.10 -7.70
C ALA A 5 -1.29 -4.95 -6.88
N THR A 6 -1.97 -3.81 -6.80
CA THR A 6 -1.49 -2.63 -6.04
C THR A 6 -1.51 -2.85 -4.53
N GLY A 7 -2.36 -3.74 -4.02
CA GLY A 7 -2.32 -4.17 -2.62
C GLY A 7 -1.00 -4.86 -2.28
N VAL A 8 -0.47 -5.70 -3.17
CA VAL A 8 0.85 -6.32 -3.00
C VAL A 8 1.96 -5.25 -3.11
N GLY A 9 1.90 -4.37 -4.10
CA GLY A 9 2.89 -3.31 -4.28
C GLY A 9 2.96 -2.36 -3.08
N GLY A 10 1.81 -1.90 -2.58
CA GLY A 10 1.73 -0.98 -1.44
C GLY A 10 2.39 -1.55 -0.19
N ILE A 11 2.07 -2.78 0.21
CA ILE A 11 2.67 -3.39 1.40
C ILE A 11 4.18 -3.66 1.24
N VAL A 12 4.65 -3.92 0.00
CA VAL A 12 6.08 -4.05 -0.28
C VAL A 12 6.78 -2.71 -0.09
N ARG A 13 6.18 -1.60 -0.54
CA ARG A 13 6.73 -0.24 -0.33
C ARG A 13 6.78 0.15 1.14
N ASP A 14 5.78 -0.20 1.95
CA ASP A 14 5.82 0.00 3.40
C ASP A 14 7.05 -0.65 4.03
N ILE A 15 7.33 -1.90 3.65
CA ILE A 15 8.52 -2.63 4.10
C ILE A 15 9.81 -1.94 3.64
N MET A 16 9.84 -1.43 2.41
CA MET A 16 10.98 -0.66 1.90
C MET A 16 11.16 0.65 2.65
N ALA A 17 10.08 1.37 2.95
CA ALA A 17 10.13 2.63 3.71
C ALA A 17 10.74 2.44 5.12
N MET A 18 10.69 1.23 5.67
CA MET A 18 11.36 0.87 6.91
C MET A 18 12.87 0.56 6.74
N GLY A 19 13.42 0.60 5.54
CA GLY A 19 14.81 0.22 5.25
C GLY A 19 15.02 -1.28 5.07
N ALA A 20 13.96 -2.08 5.08
CA ALA A 20 14.05 -3.52 5.00
C ALA A 20 14.06 -4.02 3.55
N ARG A 21 14.78 -5.14 3.32
CA ARG A 21 14.64 -5.91 2.08
C ARG A 21 13.41 -6.80 2.17
N PRO A 22 12.42 -6.66 1.28
CA PRO A 22 11.32 -7.61 1.19
C PRO A 22 11.84 -9.02 0.86
N ILE A 23 11.31 -10.05 1.53
CA ILE A 23 11.76 -11.44 1.34
C ILE A 23 10.64 -12.43 1.04
N ALA A 24 9.40 -12.12 1.43
CA ALA A 24 8.24 -12.96 1.18
C ALA A 24 6.94 -12.15 1.24
N VAL A 25 5.93 -12.63 0.54
CA VAL A 25 4.56 -12.12 0.62
C VAL A 25 3.59 -13.24 0.98
N MET A 26 2.45 -12.88 1.56
CA MET A 26 1.32 -13.74 1.90
C MET A 26 0.02 -12.97 1.66
N ASP A 27 -1.08 -13.70 1.40
CA ASP A 27 -2.36 -13.06 1.14
C ASP A 27 -3.50 -13.76 1.86
N GLN A 28 -4.28 -13.01 2.65
CA GLN A 28 -5.52 -13.48 3.24
C GLN A 28 -6.69 -12.96 2.40
N LEU A 29 -7.41 -13.87 1.77
CA LEU A 29 -8.48 -13.57 0.84
C LEU A 29 -9.85 -13.86 1.47
N ARG A 30 -10.79 -12.94 1.30
CA ARG A 30 -12.17 -13.07 1.77
C ARG A 30 -13.12 -12.82 0.61
N PHE A 31 -14.01 -13.75 0.37
CA PHE A 31 -15.00 -13.67 -0.70
C PHE A 31 -16.38 -14.06 -0.19
N GLY A 32 -17.44 -13.59 -0.86
CA GLY A 32 -18.77 -14.13 -0.72
C GLY A 32 -18.83 -15.63 -1.01
N PRO A 33 -20.03 -16.28 -0.96
CA PRO A 33 -20.17 -17.70 -1.24
C PRO A 33 -19.47 -18.12 -2.53
N ALA A 34 -18.76 -19.25 -2.51
CA ALA A 34 -17.93 -19.70 -3.63
C ALA A 34 -18.72 -19.94 -4.92
N ASP A 35 -19.99 -20.26 -4.82
CA ASP A 35 -20.91 -20.50 -5.95
C ASP A 35 -21.61 -19.24 -6.45
N ALA A 36 -21.51 -18.11 -5.72
CA ALA A 36 -22.09 -16.84 -6.13
C ALA A 36 -21.48 -16.33 -7.44
N ALA A 37 -22.31 -15.73 -8.28
CA ALA A 37 -21.90 -15.22 -9.59
C ALA A 37 -20.83 -14.15 -9.49
N ASP A 38 -20.93 -13.25 -8.49
CA ASP A 38 -19.94 -12.20 -8.25
C ASP A 38 -18.60 -12.77 -7.79
N THR A 39 -18.59 -13.73 -6.87
CA THR A 39 -17.36 -14.41 -6.43
C THR A 39 -16.66 -15.08 -7.61
N LYS A 40 -17.40 -15.81 -8.45
CA LYS A 40 -16.84 -16.45 -9.68
C LYS A 40 -16.26 -15.45 -10.68
N ARG A 41 -16.82 -14.25 -10.74
CA ARG A 41 -16.35 -13.16 -11.60
C ARG A 41 -15.07 -12.50 -11.06
N VAL A 42 -15.00 -12.27 -9.73
CA VAL A 42 -13.96 -11.45 -9.11
C VAL A 42 -12.72 -12.26 -8.73
N LEU A 43 -12.92 -13.46 -8.18
CA LEU A 43 -11.83 -14.28 -7.63
C LEU A 43 -10.68 -14.55 -8.63
N PRO A 44 -10.93 -14.94 -9.90
CA PRO A 44 -9.83 -15.14 -10.84
C PRO A 44 -8.98 -13.90 -11.04
N GLY A 45 -9.61 -12.73 -11.19
CA GLY A 45 -8.90 -11.46 -11.37
C GLY A 45 -8.10 -11.03 -10.13
N VAL A 46 -8.57 -11.35 -8.92
CA VAL A 46 -7.82 -11.10 -7.68
C VAL A 46 -6.56 -11.97 -7.65
N VAL A 47 -6.72 -13.29 -7.85
CA VAL A 47 -5.59 -14.23 -7.82
C VAL A 47 -4.55 -13.91 -8.90
N GLU A 48 -5.02 -13.59 -10.12
CA GLU A 48 -4.14 -13.16 -11.21
C GLU A 48 -3.42 -11.83 -10.90
N GLY A 49 -4.10 -10.88 -10.25
CA GLY A 49 -3.49 -9.61 -9.85
C GLY A 49 -2.37 -9.79 -8.83
N ILE A 50 -2.58 -10.62 -7.81
CA ILE A 50 -1.57 -10.96 -6.81
C ILE A 50 -0.38 -11.67 -7.46
N GLY A 51 -0.63 -12.72 -8.24
CA GLY A 51 0.41 -13.48 -8.92
C GLY A 51 1.18 -12.64 -9.94
N GLY A 52 0.47 -11.87 -10.76
CA GLY A 52 1.06 -11.01 -11.79
C GLY A 52 1.97 -9.94 -11.23
N TYR A 53 1.68 -9.43 -10.04
CA TYR A 53 2.55 -8.45 -9.36
C TYR A 53 3.65 -9.15 -8.55
N GLY A 54 3.30 -10.02 -7.62
CA GLY A 54 4.24 -10.65 -6.70
C GLY A 54 5.31 -11.50 -7.39
N ASN A 55 4.93 -12.29 -8.40
CA ASN A 55 5.88 -13.11 -9.16
C ASN A 55 6.94 -12.26 -9.87
N CYS A 56 6.56 -11.09 -10.40
CA CYS A 56 7.48 -10.19 -11.08
C CYS A 56 8.47 -9.51 -10.14
N LEU A 57 8.11 -9.33 -8.87
CA LEU A 57 9.03 -8.80 -7.86
C LEU A 57 10.14 -9.80 -7.47
N GLY A 58 9.99 -11.06 -7.81
CA GLY A 58 10.88 -12.13 -7.36
C GLY A 58 10.77 -12.36 -5.85
N LEU A 59 9.59 -12.14 -5.27
CA LEU A 59 9.26 -12.45 -3.88
C LEU A 59 8.39 -13.72 -3.84
N PRO A 60 8.79 -14.75 -3.07
CA PRO A 60 7.95 -15.94 -2.94
C PRO A 60 6.65 -15.60 -2.20
N ASN A 61 5.53 -16.04 -2.76
CA ASN A 61 4.26 -16.04 -2.04
C ASN A 61 4.17 -17.36 -1.28
N ILE A 62 4.36 -17.29 0.05
CA ILE A 62 4.62 -18.47 0.90
C ILE A 62 3.40 -18.93 1.69
N GLY A 63 2.27 -18.24 1.61
CA GLY A 63 1.10 -18.62 2.38
C GLY A 63 -0.06 -17.66 2.28
N GLY A 64 -1.00 -17.87 3.20
CA GLY A 64 -2.24 -17.13 3.29
C GLY A 64 -3.40 -18.06 3.55
N GLU A 65 -4.60 -17.52 3.43
CA GLU A 65 -5.83 -18.32 3.52
C GLU A 65 -6.90 -17.75 2.59
N THR A 66 -7.87 -18.57 2.25
CA THR A 66 -9.04 -18.13 1.50
C THR A 66 -10.31 -18.58 2.20
N VAL A 67 -11.15 -17.62 2.57
CA VAL A 67 -12.41 -17.84 3.26
C VAL A 67 -13.56 -17.40 2.38
N PHE A 68 -14.62 -18.20 2.35
CA PHE A 68 -15.88 -17.91 1.69
C PHE A 68 -16.97 -17.78 2.73
N ASP A 69 -17.58 -16.59 2.83
CA ASP A 69 -18.64 -16.30 3.80
C ASP A 69 -19.62 -15.27 3.24
N GLU A 70 -20.88 -15.38 3.55
CA GLU A 70 -21.94 -14.49 3.07
C GLU A 70 -21.68 -13.01 3.43
N SER A 71 -21.03 -12.77 4.57
CA SER A 71 -20.70 -11.40 5.03
C SER A 71 -19.79 -10.63 4.07
N TYR A 72 -19.09 -11.33 3.17
CA TYR A 72 -18.23 -10.73 2.15
C TYR A 72 -18.87 -10.67 0.75
N ALA A 73 -20.16 -10.97 0.65
CA ALA A 73 -20.88 -10.90 -0.62
C ALA A 73 -20.86 -9.45 -1.16
N GLY A 74 -20.38 -9.27 -2.41
CA GLY A 74 -20.26 -7.97 -3.04
C GLY A 74 -19.10 -7.09 -2.54
N ASN A 75 -18.40 -7.47 -1.46
CA ASN A 75 -17.26 -6.74 -0.91
C ASN A 75 -16.10 -7.68 -0.53
N PRO A 76 -15.40 -8.25 -1.50
CA PRO A 76 -14.27 -9.11 -1.24
C PRO A 76 -13.12 -8.33 -0.63
N LEU A 77 -12.36 -8.96 0.27
CA LEU A 77 -11.18 -8.37 0.89
C LEU A 77 -9.90 -9.10 0.44
N VAL A 78 -8.88 -8.32 0.13
CA VAL A 78 -7.51 -8.76 -0.12
C VAL A 78 -6.63 -8.14 0.95
N ASN A 79 -6.07 -8.97 1.83
CA ASN A 79 -5.17 -8.52 2.88
C ASN A 79 -3.77 -9.04 2.56
N ALA A 80 -3.00 -8.24 1.85
CA ALA A 80 -1.62 -8.55 1.54
C ALA A 80 -0.73 -8.31 2.76
N LEU A 81 0.22 -9.21 2.97
CA LEU A 81 1.24 -9.12 3.99
C LEU A 81 2.61 -9.28 3.33
N CYS A 82 3.55 -8.44 3.70
CA CYS A 82 4.94 -8.57 3.28
C CYS A 82 5.84 -8.74 4.50
N VAL A 83 6.82 -9.60 4.38
CA VAL A 83 7.89 -9.77 5.37
C VAL A 83 9.18 -9.25 4.79
N GLY A 84 9.88 -8.41 5.55
CA GLY A 84 11.20 -7.91 5.21
C GLY A 84 12.23 -8.20 6.28
N THR A 85 13.49 -8.04 5.94
CA THR A 85 14.61 -8.17 6.88
C THR A 85 15.52 -6.96 6.80
N LEU A 86 15.95 -6.50 7.97
CA LEU A 86 16.95 -5.44 8.14
C LEU A 86 17.76 -5.70 9.40
N LYS A 87 18.91 -5.07 9.53
CA LYS A 87 19.57 -4.95 10.83
C LYS A 87 18.93 -3.83 11.63
N VAL A 88 18.84 -3.97 12.94
CA VAL A 88 18.15 -3.00 13.82
C VAL A 88 18.71 -1.58 13.64
N GLU A 89 20.03 -1.46 13.45
CA GLU A 89 20.72 -0.18 13.20
C GLU A 89 20.38 0.48 11.85
N ASP A 90 19.85 -0.31 10.90
CA ASP A 90 19.50 0.17 9.54
C ASP A 90 18.05 0.64 9.42
N LEU A 91 17.27 0.56 10.52
CA LEU A 91 15.87 0.98 10.53
C LEU A 91 15.73 2.43 10.04
N LYS A 92 14.85 2.63 9.08
CA LYS A 92 14.43 3.95 8.58
C LYS A 92 13.06 4.31 9.14
N LEU A 93 12.84 5.59 9.31
CA LEU A 93 11.58 6.13 9.80
C LEU A 93 11.10 7.25 8.88
N ALA A 94 9.80 7.49 8.90
CA ALA A 94 9.15 8.58 8.18
C ALA A 94 9.23 9.86 9.01
N PHE A 95 10.27 10.66 8.82
CA PHE A 95 10.39 11.98 9.45
C PHE A 95 11.18 12.97 8.59
N ALA A 96 10.76 14.22 8.60
CA ALA A 96 11.48 15.31 7.96
C ALA A 96 12.23 16.12 9.01
N SER A 97 13.50 15.77 9.24
CA SER A 97 14.36 16.47 10.22
C SER A 97 15.57 17.10 9.56
N GLY A 98 16.08 18.15 10.20
CA GLY A 98 17.24 18.92 9.73
C GLY A 98 16.85 20.02 8.74
N THR A 99 16.65 21.24 9.27
CA THR A 99 16.38 22.43 8.42
C THR A 99 17.37 22.56 7.25
N GLY A 100 16.86 22.73 6.04
CA GLY A 100 17.64 22.81 4.81
C GLY A 100 17.85 21.45 4.11
N ASN A 101 17.51 20.34 4.74
CA ASN A 101 17.49 19.04 4.07
C ASN A 101 16.48 19.06 2.91
N LYS A 102 16.82 18.38 1.83
CA LYS A 102 16.03 18.38 0.60
C LYS A 102 15.02 17.25 0.59
N VAL A 103 13.86 17.52 0.00
CA VAL A 103 12.79 16.55 -0.22
C VAL A 103 12.87 16.03 -1.64
N MET A 104 13.15 14.73 -1.78
CA MET A 104 13.35 14.05 -3.05
C MET A 104 12.17 13.14 -3.34
N LEU A 105 11.47 13.39 -4.45
CA LEU A 105 10.46 12.48 -4.99
C LEU A 105 11.10 11.60 -6.06
N PHE A 106 10.97 10.29 -5.96
CA PHE A 106 11.56 9.36 -6.90
C PHE A 106 10.71 8.12 -7.14
N GLY A 107 10.93 7.44 -8.26
CA GLY A 107 10.12 6.35 -8.75
C GLY A 107 9.38 6.69 -10.04
N SER A 108 8.17 6.19 -10.21
CA SER A 108 7.32 6.48 -11.35
C SER A 108 6.86 7.94 -11.38
N ARG A 109 6.52 8.44 -12.57
CA ARG A 109 5.97 9.80 -12.73
C ARG A 109 4.52 9.85 -12.27
N THR A 110 4.12 10.98 -11.68
CA THR A 110 2.77 11.24 -11.22
C THR A 110 1.79 11.40 -12.38
N GLY A 111 0.71 10.63 -12.38
CA GLY A 111 -0.36 10.65 -13.37
C GLY A 111 -1.74 10.87 -12.75
N LEU A 112 -2.77 10.73 -13.56
CA LEU A 112 -4.17 10.90 -13.14
C LEU A 112 -4.80 9.63 -12.55
N ASP A 113 -4.03 8.59 -12.29
CA ASP A 113 -4.47 7.31 -11.74
C ASP A 113 -4.59 7.37 -10.22
N GLY A 114 -5.61 6.69 -9.69
CA GLY A 114 -5.86 6.56 -8.26
C GLY A 114 -6.33 7.84 -7.57
N ILE A 115 -6.72 8.90 -8.29
CA ILE A 115 -7.19 10.14 -7.66
C ILE A 115 -8.42 9.88 -6.81
N GLY A 116 -8.28 10.12 -5.50
CA GLY A 116 -9.32 9.83 -4.53
C GLY A 116 -9.63 8.32 -4.38
N GLY A 117 -8.74 7.43 -4.82
CA GLY A 117 -8.95 5.98 -4.82
C GLY A 117 -9.28 5.44 -3.45
N VAL A 118 -8.48 5.77 -2.44
CA VAL A 118 -8.73 5.37 -1.05
C VAL A 118 -10.04 5.95 -0.53
N SER A 119 -10.34 7.22 -0.79
CA SER A 119 -11.58 7.86 -0.35
C SER A 119 -12.82 7.22 -1.00
N VAL A 120 -12.75 6.91 -2.29
CA VAL A 120 -13.84 6.22 -3.01
C VAL A 120 -14.02 4.80 -2.49
N LEU A 121 -12.93 4.04 -2.33
CA LEU A 121 -12.98 2.65 -1.87
C LEU A 121 -13.42 2.53 -0.40
N ALA A 122 -13.06 3.50 0.44
CA ALA A 122 -13.41 3.47 1.86
C ALA A 122 -14.81 4.03 2.18
N SER A 123 -15.36 4.92 1.35
CA SER A 123 -16.52 5.74 1.72
C SER A 123 -17.66 5.72 0.72
N ASP A 124 -17.44 5.24 -0.51
CA ASP A 124 -18.47 5.26 -1.56
C ASP A 124 -19.32 4.00 -1.54
N THR A 125 -20.62 4.15 -1.83
CA THR A 125 -21.51 3.01 -2.02
C THR A 125 -21.52 2.64 -3.50
N PHE A 126 -21.16 1.41 -3.83
CA PHE A 126 -21.18 0.92 -5.20
C PHE A 126 -22.58 0.47 -5.56
N GLU A 127 -23.30 1.28 -6.35
CA GLU A 127 -24.61 0.92 -6.92
C GLU A 127 -24.42 0.22 -8.28
N ASP A 128 -25.28 -0.75 -8.56
CA ASP A 128 -25.33 -1.40 -9.87
C ASP A 128 -25.66 -0.38 -10.97
N GLY A 129 -24.75 -0.23 -11.92
CA GLY A 129 -24.89 0.70 -13.05
C GLY A 129 -24.25 2.07 -12.87
N ALA A 130 -23.54 2.33 -11.76
CA ALA A 130 -22.76 3.55 -11.60
C ALA A 130 -21.63 3.63 -12.66
N GLU A 131 -21.41 4.82 -13.22
CA GLU A 131 -20.30 5.06 -14.14
C GLU A 131 -18.95 4.72 -13.46
N ARG A 132 -18.08 4.00 -14.18
CA ARG A 132 -16.73 3.72 -13.71
C ARG A 132 -15.94 5.01 -13.51
N LYS A 133 -15.58 5.33 -12.28
CA LYS A 133 -14.65 6.43 -11.96
C LYS A 133 -13.21 5.93 -12.24
N LEU A 134 -12.82 5.95 -13.51
CA LEU A 134 -11.48 5.46 -13.96
C LEU A 134 -10.30 6.13 -13.22
N PRO A 135 -10.31 7.43 -12.89
CA PRO A 135 -9.23 8.04 -12.12
C PRO A 135 -9.01 7.43 -10.74
N ALA A 136 -10.04 6.82 -10.12
CA ALA A 136 -9.93 6.17 -8.82
C ALA A 136 -9.21 4.81 -8.86
N VAL A 137 -9.02 4.22 -10.03
CA VAL A 137 -8.31 2.95 -10.17
C VAL A 137 -6.81 3.19 -10.16
N GLN A 138 -6.12 2.63 -9.18
CA GLN A 138 -4.66 2.55 -9.16
C GLN A 138 -4.17 1.51 -10.17
N VAL A 139 -3.07 1.79 -10.84
CA VAL A 139 -2.44 0.88 -11.81
C VAL A 139 -1.03 0.57 -11.35
N GLY A 140 -0.72 -0.70 -11.14
CA GLY A 140 0.59 -1.16 -10.68
C GLY A 140 1.51 -1.58 -11.82
N ASP A 141 2.80 -1.26 -11.70
CA ASP A 141 3.90 -1.72 -12.55
C ASP A 141 4.93 -2.50 -11.72
N PRO A 142 4.83 -3.84 -11.68
CA PRO A 142 5.73 -4.64 -10.86
C PRO A 142 7.19 -4.58 -11.31
N PHE A 143 7.48 -4.23 -12.57
CA PHE A 143 8.85 -4.03 -13.02
C PHE A 143 9.44 -2.75 -12.41
N ALA A 144 8.70 -1.64 -12.45
CA ALA A 144 9.11 -0.40 -11.82
C ALA A 144 9.31 -0.59 -10.30
N GLU A 145 8.39 -1.32 -9.64
CA GLU A 145 8.52 -1.66 -8.22
C GLU A 145 9.80 -2.48 -7.93
N LYS A 146 10.11 -3.48 -8.76
CA LYS A 146 11.33 -4.27 -8.59
C LYS A 146 12.59 -3.44 -8.70
N VAL A 147 12.65 -2.53 -9.66
CA VAL A 147 13.77 -1.60 -9.83
C VAL A 147 13.86 -0.64 -8.62
N LEU A 148 12.70 -0.15 -8.16
CA LEU A 148 12.63 0.74 -7.00
C LEU A 148 13.13 0.08 -5.71
N ILE A 149 12.85 -1.23 -5.51
CA ILE A 149 13.38 -2.01 -4.37
C ILE A 149 14.91 -1.93 -4.35
N GLU A 150 15.57 -2.25 -5.47
CA GLU A 150 17.03 -2.28 -5.51
C GLU A 150 17.63 -0.87 -5.39
N CYS A 151 17.00 0.13 -6.00
CA CYS A 151 17.39 1.54 -5.85
C CYS A 151 17.33 1.99 -4.37
N CYS A 152 16.24 1.72 -3.66
CA CYS A 152 16.09 2.05 -2.24
C CYS A 152 17.16 1.39 -1.38
N LEU A 153 17.45 0.12 -1.61
CA LEU A 153 18.48 -0.61 -0.87
C LEU A 153 19.88 -0.03 -1.09
N ASP A 154 20.20 0.38 -2.32
CA ASP A 154 21.48 1.05 -2.60
C ASP A 154 21.56 2.44 -1.95
N LEU A 155 20.45 3.20 -1.92
CA LEU A 155 20.36 4.47 -1.21
C LEU A 155 20.61 4.30 0.30
N TYR A 156 20.06 3.23 0.91
CA TYR A 156 20.28 2.93 2.32
C TYR A 156 21.73 2.52 2.61
N HIS A 157 22.32 1.65 1.77
CA HIS A 157 23.72 1.26 1.88
C HIS A 157 24.68 2.44 1.72
N ALA A 158 24.32 3.42 0.90
CA ALA A 158 25.11 4.65 0.74
C ALA A 158 24.96 5.62 1.92
N GLY A 159 23.98 5.40 2.82
CA GLY A 159 23.74 6.25 3.99
C GLY A 159 23.22 7.65 3.66
N VAL A 160 22.58 7.84 2.50
CA VAL A 160 22.16 9.16 2.01
C VAL A 160 20.73 9.55 2.41
N VAL A 161 19.95 8.64 3.00
CA VAL A 161 18.56 8.85 3.39
C VAL A 161 18.47 9.19 4.87
N VAL A 162 17.90 10.37 5.18
CA VAL A 162 17.60 10.83 6.55
C VAL A 162 16.25 10.28 6.99
N GLY A 163 15.19 10.46 6.21
CA GLY A 163 13.86 9.93 6.41
C GLY A 163 13.23 9.54 5.09
N ILE A 164 12.23 8.68 5.11
CA ILE A 164 11.59 8.19 3.89
C ILE A 164 10.16 7.75 4.15
N GLN A 165 9.30 7.96 3.15
CA GLN A 165 7.91 7.52 3.13
C GLN A 165 7.56 7.04 1.72
N ASP A 166 6.73 6.02 1.60
CA ASP A 166 6.14 5.64 0.32
C ASP A 166 4.94 6.54 -0.04
N LEU A 167 4.53 6.51 -1.29
CA LEU A 167 3.32 7.16 -1.75
C LEU A 167 2.26 6.09 -2.05
N GLY A 168 1.41 5.86 -1.08
CA GLY A 168 0.25 4.99 -1.17
C GLY A 168 -1.05 5.80 -1.33
N GLY A 169 -2.02 5.56 -0.44
CA GLY A 169 -3.27 6.30 -0.38
C GLY A 169 -3.08 7.79 -0.16
N ALA A 170 -3.87 8.62 -0.82
CA ALA A 170 -3.77 10.08 -0.84
C ALA A 170 -2.40 10.63 -1.31
N GLY A 171 -1.55 9.78 -1.87
CA GLY A 171 -0.36 10.14 -2.62
C GLY A 171 0.60 11.12 -1.93
N LEU A 172 0.97 12.19 -2.64
CA LEU A 172 1.93 13.18 -2.15
C LEU A 172 1.40 13.97 -0.95
N ALA A 173 0.10 14.19 -0.85
CA ALA A 173 -0.51 14.89 0.28
C ALA A 173 -0.27 14.13 1.59
N CYS A 174 -0.47 12.81 1.59
CA CYS A 174 -0.23 11.96 2.76
C CYS A 174 1.27 11.90 3.09
N ALA A 175 2.11 11.53 2.14
CA ALA A 175 3.55 11.35 2.37
C ALA A 175 4.22 12.62 2.93
N THR A 176 3.90 13.80 2.38
CA THR A 176 4.50 15.06 2.85
C THR A 176 3.96 15.52 4.21
N SER A 177 2.68 15.31 4.49
CA SER A 177 2.11 15.66 5.79
C SER A 177 2.64 14.76 6.91
N GLU A 178 2.77 13.47 6.69
CA GLU A 178 3.32 12.52 7.66
C GLU A 178 4.80 12.76 7.93
N LEU A 179 5.62 12.96 6.89
CA LEU A 179 7.03 13.29 7.04
C LEU A 179 7.22 14.58 7.84
N ALA A 180 6.44 15.62 7.53
CA ALA A 180 6.53 16.90 8.22
C ALA A 180 6.02 16.82 9.67
N ALA A 181 4.91 16.11 9.93
CA ALA A 181 4.33 15.97 11.26
C ALA A 181 5.27 15.21 12.22
N SER A 182 5.95 14.18 11.72
CA SER A 182 6.90 13.38 12.50
C SER A 182 8.31 13.99 12.59
N GLY A 183 8.54 15.12 11.92
CA GLY A 183 9.84 15.82 11.87
C GLY A 183 10.08 16.79 13.02
N ASP A 184 11.19 17.50 12.94
CA ASP A 184 11.61 18.52 13.90
C ASP A 184 11.38 19.97 13.40
N GLY A 185 10.74 20.11 12.23
CA GLY A 185 10.46 21.41 11.60
C GLY A 185 9.20 21.34 10.72
N GLY A 186 9.09 22.31 9.82
CA GLY A 186 8.10 22.33 8.76
C GLY A 186 8.67 21.79 7.43
N MET A 187 7.88 21.90 6.38
CA MET A 187 8.29 21.49 5.04
C MET A 187 7.71 22.47 4.02
N GLU A 188 8.50 22.84 3.04
CA GLU A 188 8.04 23.58 1.86
C GLU A 188 8.19 22.71 0.60
N ILE A 189 7.09 22.54 -0.15
CA ILE A 189 7.01 21.72 -1.35
C ILE A 189 6.60 22.59 -2.54
N ASN A 190 7.27 22.41 -3.67
CA ASN A 190 6.92 23.01 -4.94
C ASN A 190 6.40 21.95 -5.91
N LEU A 191 5.10 21.98 -6.22
CA LEU A 191 4.48 21.02 -7.13
C LEU A 191 4.92 21.18 -8.58
N ASP A 192 5.50 22.32 -8.94
CA ASP A 192 6.01 22.55 -10.29
C ASP A 192 7.23 21.68 -10.61
N GLU A 193 7.92 21.19 -9.58
CA GLU A 193 9.07 20.28 -9.70
C GLU A 193 8.68 18.79 -9.71
N VAL A 194 7.39 18.46 -9.49
CA VAL A 194 6.93 17.07 -9.50
C VAL A 194 6.95 16.51 -10.92
N PRO A 195 7.65 15.38 -11.16
CA PRO A 195 7.66 14.76 -12.48
C PRO A 195 6.27 14.23 -12.87
N LEU A 196 5.62 14.84 -13.83
CA LEU A 196 4.29 14.48 -14.29
C LEU A 196 4.33 13.56 -15.50
N ARG A 197 3.38 12.63 -15.56
CA ARG A 197 3.08 11.75 -16.70
C ARG A 197 1.92 12.30 -17.54
N ALA A 198 0.99 13.02 -16.91
CA ALA A 198 -0.13 13.67 -17.55
C ALA A 198 0.08 15.17 -17.67
N GLU A 199 -0.39 15.78 -18.77
CA GLU A 199 -0.35 17.22 -18.98
C GLU A 199 -1.48 17.91 -18.18
N HIS A 200 -1.23 19.16 -17.78
CA HIS A 200 -2.23 20.05 -17.17
C HIS A 200 -2.90 19.55 -15.89
N MET A 201 -2.16 18.82 -15.03
CA MET A 201 -2.67 18.45 -13.72
C MET A 201 -2.80 19.67 -12.81
N THR A 202 -3.93 19.77 -12.11
CA THR A 202 -4.14 20.76 -11.05
C THR A 202 -3.35 20.41 -9.79
N ALA A 203 -3.16 21.36 -8.89
CA ALA A 203 -2.51 21.11 -7.60
C ALA A 203 -3.19 19.99 -6.82
N ALA A 204 -4.53 19.97 -6.79
CA ALA A 204 -5.30 18.92 -6.11
C ALA A 204 -5.08 17.54 -6.73
N GLU A 205 -5.03 17.44 -8.06
CA GLU A 205 -4.77 16.19 -8.76
C GLU A 205 -3.34 15.69 -8.52
N ILE A 206 -2.33 16.57 -8.50
CA ILE A 206 -0.94 16.20 -8.20
C ILE A 206 -0.82 15.67 -6.78
N LEU A 207 -1.45 16.34 -5.81
CA LEU A 207 -1.41 15.97 -4.40
C LEU A 207 -2.16 14.67 -4.11
N ALA A 208 -3.34 14.49 -4.70
CA ALA A 208 -4.22 13.36 -4.44
C ALA A 208 -3.99 12.16 -5.38
N SER A 209 -3.09 12.28 -6.35
CA SER A 209 -2.74 11.15 -7.22
C SER A 209 -2.12 10.00 -6.42
N GLU A 210 -2.68 8.81 -6.59
CA GLU A 210 -2.19 7.58 -5.99
C GLU A 210 -1.40 6.73 -7.01
N SER A 211 -0.75 7.39 -7.99
CA SER A 211 0.20 6.71 -8.89
C SER A 211 1.18 5.88 -8.05
N GLN A 212 1.30 4.61 -8.41
CA GLN A 212 2.06 3.63 -7.65
C GLN A 212 3.57 3.76 -7.91
N GLU A 213 4.37 2.99 -7.22
CA GLU A 213 5.83 2.88 -7.38
C GLU A 213 6.56 4.23 -7.20
N ARG A 214 6.16 5.01 -6.19
CA ARG A 214 6.78 6.29 -5.82
C ARG A 214 7.18 6.30 -4.35
N MET A 215 8.30 6.97 -4.07
CA MET A 215 8.82 7.20 -2.72
C MET A 215 9.20 8.67 -2.55
N CYS A 216 9.12 9.15 -1.31
CA CYS A 216 9.55 10.48 -0.91
C CYS A 216 10.62 10.38 0.19
N ALA A 217 11.80 10.92 -0.05
CA ALA A 217 12.92 10.86 0.88
C ALA A 217 13.40 12.26 1.30
N VAL A 218 13.88 12.34 2.54
CA VAL A 218 14.59 13.51 3.07
C VAL A 218 16.08 13.23 3.02
N VAL A 219 16.84 14.14 2.41
CA VAL A 219 18.26 13.98 2.06
C VAL A 219 19.04 15.21 2.47
N ALA A 220 20.17 15.05 3.14
CA ALA A 220 21.06 16.17 3.44
C ALA A 220 21.62 16.81 2.17
N PRO A 221 21.78 18.16 2.10
CA PRO A 221 22.19 18.85 0.88
C PRO A 221 23.47 18.29 0.25
N GLU A 222 24.44 17.91 1.05
CA GLU A 222 25.70 17.32 0.61
C GLU A 222 25.56 15.94 -0.03
N ASN A 223 24.45 15.24 0.20
CA ASN A 223 24.19 13.90 -0.31
C ASN A 223 23.27 13.88 -1.55
N VAL A 224 22.71 15.03 -1.97
CA VAL A 224 21.73 15.10 -3.07
C VAL A 224 22.31 14.57 -4.38
N GLU A 225 23.53 14.95 -4.73
CA GLU A 225 24.15 14.47 -5.98
C GLU A 225 24.39 12.95 -5.94
N ARG A 226 24.82 12.41 -4.78
CA ARG A 226 25.00 10.98 -4.63
C ARG A 226 23.67 10.24 -4.72
N PHE A 227 22.59 10.81 -4.18
CA PHE A 227 21.23 10.27 -4.30
C PHE A 227 20.80 10.20 -5.78
N ARG A 228 21.02 11.30 -6.54
CA ARG A 228 20.71 11.37 -7.97
C ARG A 228 21.51 10.36 -8.80
N GLU A 229 22.79 10.18 -8.51
CA GLU A 229 23.65 9.18 -9.18
C GLU A 229 23.09 7.76 -8.99
N ILE A 230 22.65 7.41 -7.79
CA ILE A 230 22.08 6.08 -7.51
C ILE A 230 20.75 5.90 -8.24
N CYS A 231 19.86 6.90 -8.21
CA CYS A 231 18.61 6.85 -8.97
C CYS A 231 18.88 6.70 -10.48
N ALA A 232 19.85 7.45 -11.03
CA ALA A 232 20.24 7.36 -12.43
C ALA A 232 20.85 5.99 -12.80
N HIS A 233 21.60 5.36 -11.88
CA HIS A 233 22.13 4.01 -12.08
C HIS A 233 21.03 2.97 -12.31
N TRP A 234 19.91 3.13 -11.60
CA TRP A 234 18.74 2.26 -11.70
C TRP A 234 17.70 2.73 -12.72
N ASP A 235 17.97 3.80 -13.47
CA ASP A 235 17.01 4.45 -14.39
C ASP A 235 15.69 4.88 -13.69
N VAL A 236 15.79 5.28 -12.42
CA VAL A 236 14.69 5.77 -11.61
C VAL A 236 14.58 7.28 -11.74
N THR A 237 13.40 7.78 -12.14
CA THR A 237 13.11 9.21 -12.15
C THR A 237 13.27 9.78 -10.75
N CYS A 238 13.95 10.94 -10.62
CA CYS A 238 14.21 11.60 -9.35
C CYS A 238 14.13 13.11 -9.51
N ALA A 239 13.44 13.79 -8.58
CA ALA A 239 13.33 15.25 -8.53
C ALA A 239 13.42 15.77 -7.10
N GLU A 240 14.09 16.91 -6.92
CA GLU A 240 14.03 17.69 -5.69
C GLU A 240 12.76 18.54 -5.74
N ILE A 241 11.82 18.27 -4.86
CA ILE A 241 10.50 18.91 -4.83
C ILE A 241 10.33 19.90 -3.68
N GLY A 242 11.31 20.02 -2.79
CA GLY A 242 11.18 20.91 -1.65
C GLY A 242 12.30 20.77 -0.64
N GLU A 243 12.08 21.37 0.53
CA GLU A 243 13.04 21.33 1.63
C GLU A 243 12.37 21.34 3.01
N VAL A 244 13.11 20.87 3.99
CA VAL A 244 12.73 20.96 5.41
C VAL A 244 12.99 22.39 5.89
N THR A 245 11.97 23.02 6.47
CA THR A 245 12.02 24.42 6.93
C THR A 245 11.98 24.53 8.45
N THR A 246 12.18 25.72 8.97
CA THR A 246 11.89 26.04 10.37
C THR A 246 10.39 26.23 10.58
N GLY A 247 9.88 25.86 11.75
CA GLY A 247 8.46 25.97 12.07
C GLY A 247 7.77 24.61 12.07
N GLN A 248 6.46 24.59 11.92
CA GLN A 248 5.64 23.36 11.99
C GLN A 248 4.61 23.27 10.86
N HIS A 249 4.70 24.16 9.89
CA HIS A 249 3.77 24.22 8.77
C HIS A 249 4.26 23.40 7.58
N LEU A 250 3.33 22.69 6.97
CA LEU A 250 3.47 22.20 5.61
C LEU A 250 2.99 23.31 4.68
N VAL A 251 3.90 23.85 3.89
CA VAL A 251 3.61 24.88 2.88
C VAL A 251 3.78 24.25 1.51
N ILE A 252 2.74 24.27 0.69
CA ILE A 252 2.79 23.72 -0.67
C ILE A 252 2.50 24.84 -1.67
N ARG A 253 3.34 24.93 -2.70
CA ARG A 253 3.23 25.92 -3.78
C ARG A 253 2.94 25.25 -5.11
N HIS A 254 2.18 25.95 -5.94
CA HIS A 254 1.94 25.60 -7.32
C HIS A 254 1.80 26.85 -8.17
N GLN A 255 2.54 26.96 -9.26
CA GLN A 255 2.54 28.10 -10.17
C GLN A 255 2.77 29.46 -9.46
N GLY A 256 3.64 29.44 -8.44
CA GLY A 256 3.97 30.62 -7.63
C GLY A 256 2.97 30.97 -6.53
N GLU A 257 1.84 30.29 -6.46
CA GLU A 257 0.83 30.49 -5.41
C GLU A 257 0.97 29.46 -4.27
N VAL A 258 0.64 29.86 -3.05
CA VAL A 258 0.51 28.95 -1.91
C VAL A 258 -0.84 28.27 -1.98
N VAL A 259 -0.85 26.94 -2.16
CA VAL A 259 -2.08 26.14 -2.25
C VAL A 259 -2.40 25.40 -0.94
N VAL A 260 -1.39 25.20 -0.08
CA VAL A 260 -1.53 24.68 1.28
C VAL A 260 -0.60 25.47 2.20
N ASP A 261 -1.12 25.88 3.36
CA ASP A 261 -0.36 26.43 4.47
C ASP A 261 -1.07 26.04 5.78
N ALA A 262 -0.62 24.96 6.41
CA ALA A 262 -1.25 24.43 7.60
C ALA A 262 -0.22 23.73 8.50
N PRO A 263 -0.47 23.65 9.81
CA PRO A 263 0.33 22.82 10.70
C PRO A 263 0.27 21.35 10.25
N ALA A 264 1.43 20.73 10.06
CA ALA A 264 1.50 19.36 9.56
C ALA A 264 0.81 18.36 10.51
N GLY A 265 0.97 18.51 11.82
CA GLY A 265 0.32 17.67 12.85
C GLY A 265 -1.21 17.73 12.78
N THR A 266 -1.81 18.88 12.44
CA THR A 266 -3.27 19.00 12.26
C THR A 266 -3.76 18.18 11.08
N ILE A 267 -2.95 18.04 10.02
CA ILE A 267 -3.31 17.24 8.84
C ILE A 267 -3.13 15.74 9.13
N ALA A 268 -2.00 15.35 9.74
CA ALA A 268 -1.62 13.95 9.87
C ALA A 268 -2.15 13.27 11.15
N ASP A 269 -2.12 13.97 12.32
CA ASP A 269 -2.27 13.32 13.63
C ASP A 269 -3.54 13.72 14.39
N GLU A 270 -4.04 14.94 14.18
CA GLU A 270 -5.14 15.52 14.98
C GLU A 270 -6.54 15.17 14.45
N ALA A 271 -6.71 13.96 13.89
CA ALA A 271 -8.02 13.50 13.47
C ALA A 271 -8.96 13.33 14.68
N PRO A 272 -10.28 13.56 14.51
CA PRO A 272 -11.24 13.39 15.59
C PRO A 272 -11.24 11.95 16.13
N VAL A 273 -11.02 11.81 17.46
CA VAL A 273 -11.15 10.53 18.14
C VAL A 273 -12.57 10.43 18.72
N TYR A 274 -13.32 9.44 18.23
CA TYR A 274 -14.70 9.25 18.66
C TYR A 274 -14.81 8.20 19.76
N GLU A 275 -15.35 8.56 20.91
CA GLU A 275 -15.82 7.61 21.91
C GLU A 275 -17.23 7.12 21.53
N ARG A 276 -17.29 6.01 20.78
CA ARG A 276 -18.58 5.46 20.36
C ARG A 276 -19.20 4.66 21.50
N PRO A 277 -20.50 4.88 21.79
CA PRO A 277 -21.18 4.07 22.80
C PRO A 277 -21.25 2.61 22.32
N TYR A 278 -20.99 1.70 23.23
CA TYR A 278 -21.12 0.26 22.98
C TYR A 278 -21.99 -0.38 24.04
N ALA A 279 -22.67 -1.44 23.66
CA ALA A 279 -23.44 -2.25 24.58
C ALA A 279 -23.22 -3.73 24.24
N ARG A 280 -23.26 -4.57 25.28
CA ARG A 280 -23.23 -6.02 25.07
C ARG A 280 -24.51 -6.45 24.37
N PRO A 281 -24.45 -7.15 23.21
CA PRO A 281 -25.65 -7.65 22.55
C PRO A 281 -26.38 -8.68 23.40
N GLU A 282 -27.71 -8.59 23.49
CA GLU A 282 -28.53 -9.52 24.28
C GLU A 282 -28.38 -10.99 23.86
N TRP A 283 -28.04 -11.26 22.59
CA TRP A 283 -27.83 -12.59 22.07
C TRP A 283 -26.61 -13.29 22.66
N GLN A 284 -25.60 -12.55 23.13
CA GLN A 284 -24.39 -13.12 23.75
C GLN A 284 -24.70 -13.88 25.05
N ASP A 285 -25.72 -13.46 25.80
CA ASP A 285 -26.12 -14.11 27.01
C ASP A 285 -26.81 -15.45 26.72
N LYS A 286 -27.36 -15.61 25.51
CA LYS A 286 -28.00 -16.83 25.04
C LYS A 286 -27.01 -17.89 24.52
N LEU A 287 -25.76 -17.48 24.22
CA LEU A 287 -24.69 -18.39 23.76
C LEU A 287 -24.01 -19.18 24.88
N GLN A 288 -24.41 -18.95 26.13
CA GLN A 288 -23.83 -19.69 27.28
C GLN A 288 -24.37 -21.11 27.43
N ASP A 289 -25.43 -21.44 26.72
CA ASP A 289 -26.00 -22.79 26.70
C ASP A 289 -25.63 -23.44 25.35
N PHE A 290 -24.55 -24.21 25.34
CA PHE A 290 -24.22 -25.11 24.23
C PHE A 290 -25.23 -26.28 24.28
N GLY A 291 -26.48 -26.00 23.91
CA GLY A 291 -27.46 -27.05 23.63
C GLY A 291 -26.83 -28.07 22.70
N GLY A 292 -26.92 -29.32 23.02
CA GLY A 292 -26.17 -30.42 22.43
C GLY A 292 -26.02 -30.30 20.91
N VAL A 293 -24.77 -30.35 20.45
CA VAL A 293 -24.47 -30.39 19.02
C VAL A 293 -25.06 -31.70 18.47
N ASP A 294 -26.02 -31.57 17.57
CA ASP A 294 -26.52 -32.73 16.82
C ASP A 294 -25.33 -33.25 15.98
N HIS A 295 -24.80 -34.39 16.42
CA HIS A 295 -23.69 -35.02 15.73
C HIS A 295 -24.20 -35.77 14.50
N ALA A 296 -23.95 -35.23 13.32
CA ALA A 296 -24.09 -36.01 12.09
C ALA A 296 -23.22 -37.29 12.19
N PRO A 297 -23.59 -38.39 11.53
CA PRO A 297 -22.72 -39.55 11.42
C PRO A 297 -21.32 -39.14 10.97
N LEU A 298 -20.27 -39.66 11.62
CA LEU A 298 -18.88 -39.21 11.41
C LEU A 298 -18.46 -39.21 9.93
N GLY A 299 -18.93 -40.22 9.17
CA GLY A 299 -18.65 -40.31 7.72
C GLY A 299 -19.26 -39.15 6.92
N ASP A 300 -20.52 -38.80 7.25
CA ASP A 300 -21.23 -37.72 6.58
C ASP A 300 -20.62 -36.34 6.96
N ALA A 301 -20.29 -36.17 8.24
CA ALA A 301 -19.60 -34.97 8.71
C ALA A 301 -18.25 -34.79 8.02
N LEU A 302 -17.44 -35.84 7.85
CA LEU A 302 -16.18 -35.82 7.15
C LEU A 302 -16.38 -35.43 5.68
N LEU A 303 -17.34 -36.04 4.99
CA LEU A 303 -17.63 -35.70 3.60
C LEU A 303 -18.08 -34.25 3.42
N GLN A 304 -18.91 -33.74 4.34
CA GLN A 304 -19.31 -32.32 4.32
C GLN A 304 -18.10 -31.38 4.52
N LEU A 305 -17.21 -31.69 5.47
CA LEU A 305 -16.02 -30.90 5.73
C LEU A 305 -15.08 -30.89 4.52
N VAL A 306 -14.78 -32.05 3.93
CA VAL A 306 -13.88 -32.16 2.77
C VAL A 306 -14.47 -31.49 1.53
N ALA A 307 -15.81 -31.51 1.38
CA ALA A 307 -16.50 -30.84 0.28
C ALA A 307 -16.68 -29.34 0.49
N SER A 308 -16.41 -28.83 1.70
CA SER A 308 -16.57 -27.42 1.99
C SER A 308 -15.59 -26.56 1.17
N PRO A 309 -16.06 -25.50 0.51
CA PRO A 309 -15.17 -24.53 -0.16
C PRO A 309 -14.10 -23.95 0.76
N ALA A 310 -14.33 -23.90 2.06
CA ALA A 310 -13.36 -23.41 3.04
C ALA A 310 -12.21 -24.40 3.34
N LEU A 311 -12.36 -25.68 3.01
CA LEU A 311 -11.42 -26.76 3.34
C LEU A 311 -10.92 -27.56 2.13
N CYS A 312 -11.45 -27.33 0.93
CA CYS A 312 -10.99 -27.99 -0.28
C CYS A 312 -9.57 -27.54 -0.68
N SER A 313 -8.96 -28.25 -1.66
CA SER A 313 -7.66 -27.83 -2.23
C SER A 313 -7.69 -26.37 -2.70
N ARG A 314 -6.59 -25.66 -2.48
CA ARG A 314 -6.35 -24.29 -2.95
C ARG A 314 -5.47 -24.23 -4.20
N ASP A 315 -5.25 -25.34 -4.87
CA ASP A 315 -4.36 -25.41 -6.05
C ASP A 315 -4.73 -24.39 -7.13
N PHE A 316 -6.02 -24.09 -7.29
CA PHE A 316 -6.50 -23.08 -8.24
C PHE A 316 -6.02 -21.64 -7.90
N ILE A 317 -5.61 -21.38 -6.67
CA ILE A 317 -4.98 -20.14 -6.21
C ILE A 317 -3.46 -20.32 -6.21
N THR A 318 -2.97 -21.27 -5.43
CA THR A 318 -1.55 -21.38 -5.08
C THR A 318 -0.66 -21.78 -6.25
N ASN A 319 -1.20 -22.46 -7.29
CA ASN A 319 -0.43 -22.83 -8.48
C ASN A 319 -0.10 -21.64 -9.38
N GLN A 320 -0.74 -20.49 -9.20
CA GLN A 320 -0.42 -19.25 -9.91
C GLN A 320 0.71 -18.46 -9.25
N TYR A 321 1.06 -18.78 -8.01
CA TYR A 321 2.05 -18.06 -7.21
C TYR A 321 3.41 -18.73 -7.28
N ASP A 322 4.46 -17.91 -7.42
CA ASP A 322 5.84 -18.36 -7.37
C ASP A 322 6.26 -18.52 -5.89
N ARG A 323 6.19 -19.74 -5.40
CA ARG A 323 6.48 -20.07 -4.00
C ARG A 323 7.96 -20.30 -3.72
N TYR A 324 8.74 -20.60 -4.76
CA TYR A 324 10.13 -21.06 -4.62
C TYR A 324 11.13 -20.14 -5.32
N VAL A 325 10.72 -18.96 -5.74
CA VAL A 325 11.62 -17.98 -6.33
C VAL A 325 12.80 -17.69 -5.40
N ARG A 326 14.01 -17.59 -5.96
CA ARG A 326 15.30 -17.50 -5.24
C ARG A 326 15.74 -18.81 -4.55
N GLY A 327 14.95 -19.86 -4.52
CA GLY A 327 15.32 -21.17 -4.00
C GLY A 327 15.54 -21.27 -2.49
N ASN A 328 15.08 -20.31 -1.70
CA ASN A 328 15.28 -20.25 -0.25
C ASN A 328 14.04 -20.69 0.55
N THR A 329 12.92 -20.96 -0.10
CA THR A 329 11.69 -21.42 0.57
C THR A 329 11.84 -22.87 0.98
N VAL A 330 11.76 -23.16 2.28
CA VAL A 330 11.85 -24.52 2.84
C VAL A 330 10.48 -25.06 3.21
N GLN A 331 9.48 -24.19 3.39
CA GLN A 331 8.08 -24.53 3.68
C GLN A 331 7.17 -23.44 3.12
N SER A 332 6.06 -23.84 2.50
CA SER A 332 5.03 -22.94 1.97
C SER A 332 3.64 -23.57 2.12
#